data_5cbaa35a18e4ba15b4592ecf8030a24c
#
_entry.id   5cbaa35a18e4ba15b4592ecf8030a24c
#
_cell.length_a   1.000
_cell.length_b   1.000
_cell.length_c   1.000
_cell.angle_alpha   90.00
_cell.angle_beta   90.00
_cell.angle_gamma   90.00
#
_symmetry.space_group_name_H-M   'P 1'
#
loop_
_entity.id
_entity.type
_entity.pdbx_description
1 polymer ?
#
loop_
_entity_poly.entity_id
_entity_poly.type
_entity_poly.pdbx_seq_one_letter_code
_entity_poly.pdbx_strand_id
1 'polypeptide(L)'
;MTKRFLAAAAFVLLSSTVSASATDIGATFETTCPFGDCAAGISLSYLGEFVIPTGHMENGVEFGGISGLDFDAATGHYLAISDDRSERGPARFYELNVDLDASGLKSVSVVKQVTLKDKNGEPFAARTVDPESIRLGKDGIYWGSEGDGKALLAPFVRVAAPDGSFVREFKLPEGFAPTADKSTGIRDNLAFEDLAVAPSGDVFVGVEAALYQDGPNPSLTSGSLSRIVRYDGATGEPKAEYVYPVSPIPQAAAKADAGNDNGMSEILALDDHRLLAVERSYAQGFGNSIKIMMMDLTDATDVSAIASLAKNDQRVVPARKSQVLDLRAIGLVPDNIEAMSLGKAKDGTDVLILGSDNNFSTSQKTQFYAFKVLNRPQQ
;
A
#
# COMPACT_ATOMS: atom_id res chain seq x y z
N MET A 1 32.47 -62.73 -27.52
CA MET A 1 31.14 -62.08 -27.69
C MET A 1 30.54 -61.83 -26.30
N THR A 2 30.75 -60.68 -25.74
CA THR A 2 30.29 -60.34 -24.37
C THR A 2 29.18 -59.31 -24.48
N LYS A 3 27.95 -59.68 -24.18
CA LYS A 3 26.77 -58.80 -24.18
C LYS A 3 26.78 -57.99 -22.88
N ARG A 4 26.87 -56.65 -22.99
CA ARG A 4 26.61 -55.72 -21.90
C ARG A 4 25.13 -55.39 -21.85
N PHE A 5 24.49 -55.64 -20.70
CA PHE A 5 23.13 -55.16 -20.39
C PHE A 5 23.25 -53.75 -19.82
N LEU A 6 22.64 -52.77 -20.47
CA LEU A 6 22.38 -51.47 -19.87
C LEU A 6 21.08 -51.56 -19.05
N ALA A 7 21.17 -51.33 -17.77
CA ALA A 7 19.99 -51.10 -16.93
C ALA A 7 19.64 -49.59 -16.96
N ALA A 8 18.45 -49.24 -17.48
CA ALA A 8 17.90 -47.89 -17.41
C ALA A 8 17.20 -47.73 -16.04
N ALA A 9 17.72 -46.86 -15.22
CA ALA A 9 17.04 -46.44 -13.98
C ALA A 9 16.04 -45.34 -14.32
N ALA A 10 14.77 -45.64 -14.17
CA ALA A 10 13.71 -44.64 -14.26
C ALA A 10 13.62 -43.87 -12.92
N PHE A 11 13.99 -42.60 -12.95
CA PHE A 11 13.71 -41.67 -11.84
C PHE A 11 12.23 -41.23 -11.90
N VAL A 12 11.43 -41.69 -10.95
CA VAL A 12 10.07 -41.17 -10.73
C VAL A 12 10.22 -39.92 -9.87
N LEU A 13 10.05 -38.77 -10.50
CA LEU A 13 9.87 -37.50 -9.79
C LEU A 13 8.47 -37.50 -9.15
N LEU A 14 8.42 -37.76 -7.85
CA LEU A 14 7.23 -37.47 -7.05
C LEU A 14 7.14 -35.95 -6.89
N SER A 15 6.31 -35.30 -7.69
CA SER A 15 5.85 -33.94 -7.44
C SER A 15 4.88 -33.97 -6.26
N SER A 16 5.36 -33.65 -5.07
CA SER A 16 4.50 -33.35 -3.92
C SER A 16 3.81 -32.01 -4.19
N THR A 17 2.56 -32.05 -4.63
CA THR A 17 1.67 -30.90 -4.58
C THR A 17 1.39 -30.61 -3.12
N VAL A 18 2.05 -29.62 -2.55
CA VAL A 18 1.63 -29.02 -1.28
C VAL A 18 0.33 -28.31 -1.59
N SER A 19 -0.78 -28.91 -1.25
CA SER A 19 -2.06 -28.20 -1.17
C SER A 19 -1.93 -27.20 -0.04
N ALA A 20 -1.83 -25.91 -0.34
CA ALA A 20 -2.00 -24.86 0.67
C ALA A 20 -3.41 -25.05 1.25
N SER A 21 -3.50 -25.42 2.51
CA SER A 21 -4.77 -25.39 3.23
C SER A 21 -5.18 -23.93 3.41
N ALA A 22 -6.42 -23.58 3.08
CA ALA A 22 -6.95 -22.25 3.35
C ALA A 22 -6.77 -21.94 4.83
N THR A 23 -6.39 -20.69 5.12
CA THR A 23 -6.25 -20.24 6.51
C THR A 23 -7.60 -20.25 7.20
N ASP A 24 -7.70 -20.93 8.32
CA ASP A 24 -8.94 -21.03 9.09
C ASP A 24 -9.28 -19.69 9.77
N ILE A 25 -10.56 -19.34 9.79
CA ILE A 25 -11.05 -18.20 10.60
C ILE A 25 -10.72 -18.45 12.06
N GLY A 26 -10.14 -17.44 12.71
CA GLY A 26 -9.65 -17.53 14.09
C GLY A 26 -8.18 -17.94 14.23
N ALA A 27 -7.52 -18.33 13.12
CA ALA A 27 -6.06 -18.56 13.14
C ALA A 27 -5.33 -17.30 13.60
N THR A 28 -4.41 -17.45 14.57
CA THR A 28 -3.71 -16.33 15.19
C THR A 28 -2.24 -16.30 14.76
N PHE A 29 -1.77 -15.11 14.44
CA PHE A 29 -0.39 -14.82 14.02
C PHE A 29 0.20 -13.79 14.96
N GLU A 30 1.34 -14.11 15.55
CA GLU A 30 2.01 -13.27 16.53
C GLU A 30 3.38 -12.86 16.03
N THR A 31 3.67 -11.58 16.14
CA THR A 31 5.02 -11.04 15.96
C THR A 31 5.47 -10.51 17.31
N THR A 32 6.57 -11.05 17.84
CA THR A 32 7.27 -10.42 18.98
C THR A 32 7.63 -9.00 18.60
N CYS A 33 7.82 -8.10 19.59
CA CYS A 33 8.22 -6.74 19.28
C CYS A 33 9.37 -6.73 18.27
N PRO A 34 9.14 -6.17 17.06
CA PRO A 34 10.11 -6.30 15.97
C PRO A 34 11.47 -5.68 16.29
N PHE A 35 11.51 -4.70 17.21
CA PHE A 35 12.71 -3.95 17.55
C PHE A 35 13.26 -4.27 18.94
N GLY A 36 12.58 -5.15 19.69
CA GLY A 36 13.00 -5.58 21.03
C GLY A 36 12.74 -4.56 22.15
N ASP A 37 12.26 -3.38 21.84
CA ASP A 37 12.07 -2.25 22.75
C ASP A 37 10.61 -1.80 22.90
N CYS A 38 9.67 -2.40 22.19
CA CYS A 38 8.25 -2.14 22.36
C CYS A 38 7.62 -3.08 23.39
N ALA A 39 6.70 -2.56 24.21
CA ALA A 39 6.06 -3.30 25.31
C ALA A 39 5.27 -4.53 24.84
N ALA A 40 4.83 -4.55 23.58
CA ALA A 40 4.09 -5.65 22.99
C ALA A 40 4.34 -5.72 21.49
N GLY A 41 4.27 -6.94 20.94
CA GLY A 41 4.24 -7.17 19.48
C GLY A 41 2.86 -6.86 18.90
N ILE A 42 2.68 -7.22 17.64
CA ILE A 42 1.39 -7.22 16.96
C ILE A 42 0.88 -8.65 16.91
N SER A 43 -0.33 -8.87 17.39
CA SER A 43 -1.03 -10.16 17.29
C SER A 43 -2.31 -9.97 16.49
N LEU A 44 -2.45 -10.74 15.43
CA LEU A 44 -3.58 -10.70 14.50
C LEU A 44 -4.28 -12.04 14.47
N SER A 45 -5.62 -12.04 14.40
CA SER A 45 -6.41 -13.25 14.16
C SER A 45 -7.22 -13.09 12.88
N TYR A 46 -7.09 -14.04 11.96
CA TYR A 46 -7.75 -13.98 10.66
C TYR A 46 -9.27 -14.07 10.78
N LEU A 47 -9.99 -13.17 10.14
CA LEU A 47 -11.46 -13.08 10.15
C LEU A 47 -12.10 -13.34 8.79
N GLY A 48 -11.30 -13.68 7.78
CA GLY A 48 -11.82 -14.06 6.47
C GLY A 48 -11.49 -13.09 5.34
N GLU A 49 -11.99 -13.47 4.19
CA GLU A 49 -11.83 -12.80 2.90
C GLU A 49 -13.20 -12.52 2.29
N PHE A 50 -13.34 -11.39 1.61
CA PHE A 50 -14.47 -11.09 0.75
C PHE A 50 -13.99 -10.58 -0.61
N VAL A 51 -14.56 -11.11 -1.69
CA VAL A 51 -14.16 -10.78 -3.06
C VAL A 51 -15.32 -10.17 -3.82
N ILE A 52 -15.07 -9.00 -4.42
CA ILE A 52 -15.94 -8.38 -5.41
C ILE A 52 -15.33 -8.66 -6.78
N PRO A 53 -16.05 -9.37 -7.69
CA PRO A 53 -15.53 -9.67 -9.02
C PRO A 53 -15.28 -8.39 -9.84
N THR A 54 -14.22 -8.36 -10.61
CA THR A 54 -13.96 -7.30 -11.61
C THR A 54 -15.13 -7.26 -12.62
N GLY A 55 -15.51 -6.04 -13.01
CA GLY A 55 -16.72 -5.80 -13.80
C GLY A 55 -17.98 -5.58 -12.98
N HIS A 56 -17.90 -5.60 -11.65
CA HIS A 56 -19.01 -5.19 -10.79
C HIS A 56 -19.31 -3.70 -10.97
N MET A 57 -20.59 -3.38 -11.22
CA MET A 57 -21.02 -2.00 -11.51
C MET A 57 -21.72 -1.37 -10.32
N GLU A 58 -21.28 -0.18 -9.93
CA GLU A 58 -21.92 0.66 -8.92
C GLU A 58 -22.34 2.01 -9.54
N ASN A 59 -23.63 2.30 -9.51
CA ASN A 59 -24.18 3.56 -10.08
C ASN A 59 -23.74 3.82 -11.53
N GLY A 60 -23.56 2.78 -12.34
CA GLY A 60 -23.17 2.88 -13.74
C GLY A 60 -21.66 3.05 -13.97
N VAL A 61 -20.84 2.97 -12.93
CA VAL A 61 -19.36 2.99 -12.99
C VAL A 61 -18.84 1.66 -12.46
N GLU A 62 -17.78 1.13 -13.06
CA GLU A 62 -17.13 -0.08 -12.56
C GLU A 62 -16.48 0.17 -11.20
N PHE A 63 -16.79 -0.70 -10.22
CA PHE A 63 -16.17 -0.69 -8.91
C PHE A 63 -14.83 -1.42 -8.96
N GLY A 64 -13.77 -0.76 -8.50
CA GLY A 64 -12.42 -1.31 -8.50
C GLY A 64 -11.37 -0.24 -8.30
N GLY A 65 -10.12 -0.62 -8.50
CA GLY A 65 -9.00 0.30 -8.31
C GLY A 65 -8.83 0.73 -6.85
N ILE A 66 -8.97 -0.17 -5.88
CA ILE A 66 -8.93 0.21 -4.47
C ILE A 66 -7.49 0.31 -4.00
N SER A 67 -6.99 1.55 -3.95
CA SER A 67 -5.60 1.87 -3.59
C SER A 67 -5.43 2.54 -2.23
N GLY A 68 -6.51 2.87 -1.52
CA GLY A 68 -6.44 3.38 -0.15
C GLY A 68 -7.73 3.16 0.61
N LEU A 69 -7.62 2.96 1.93
CA LEU A 69 -8.74 2.78 2.86
C LEU A 69 -8.54 3.59 4.12
N ASP A 70 -9.63 4.16 4.67
CA ASP A 70 -9.63 4.69 6.03
C ASP A 70 -10.97 4.49 6.73
N PHE A 71 -10.95 4.30 8.04
CA PHE A 71 -12.15 4.06 8.85
C PHE A 71 -12.70 5.34 9.44
N ASP A 72 -13.94 5.66 9.14
CA ASP A 72 -14.68 6.75 9.77
C ASP A 72 -15.41 6.26 11.03
N ALA A 73 -14.86 6.57 12.20
CA ALA A 73 -15.45 6.22 13.47
C ALA A 73 -16.80 6.91 13.75
N ALA A 74 -17.11 8.01 13.05
CA ALA A 74 -18.37 8.72 13.23
C ALA A 74 -19.53 8.00 12.52
N THR A 75 -19.28 7.39 11.37
CA THR A 75 -20.30 6.68 10.58
C THR A 75 -20.23 5.16 10.75
N GLY A 76 -19.04 4.63 11.12
CA GLY A 76 -18.74 3.21 11.12
C GLY A 76 -18.46 2.65 9.72
N HIS A 77 -18.33 3.51 8.71
CA HIS A 77 -18.00 3.13 7.33
C HIS A 77 -16.50 3.28 7.06
N TYR A 78 -16.06 2.74 5.93
CA TYR A 78 -14.72 2.96 5.42
C TYR A 78 -14.77 3.88 4.21
N LEU A 79 -13.85 4.82 4.11
CA LEU A 79 -13.56 5.51 2.86
C LEU A 79 -12.61 4.64 2.04
N ALA A 80 -12.84 4.54 0.74
CA ALA A 80 -11.98 3.81 -0.19
C ALA A 80 -11.77 4.65 -1.45
N ILE A 81 -10.52 4.94 -1.81
CA ILE A 81 -10.23 5.68 -3.05
C ILE A 81 -10.02 4.71 -4.20
N SER A 82 -10.36 5.16 -5.41
CA SER A 82 -10.13 4.42 -6.66
C SER A 82 -9.03 5.09 -7.48
N ASP A 83 -8.04 4.31 -7.94
CA ASP A 83 -6.94 4.71 -8.82
C ASP A 83 -7.36 5.03 -10.26
N ASP A 84 -8.66 4.98 -10.53
CA ASP A 84 -9.17 5.31 -11.85
C ASP A 84 -8.78 6.74 -12.26
N ARG A 85 -7.89 6.86 -13.20
CA ARG A 85 -7.39 8.12 -13.78
C ARG A 85 -8.45 8.93 -14.53
N SER A 86 -9.71 8.86 -14.12
CA SER A 86 -10.88 9.39 -14.83
C SER A 86 -11.06 8.80 -16.25
N GLU A 87 -10.66 7.55 -16.46
CA GLU A 87 -10.76 6.87 -17.75
C GLU A 87 -12.01 5.98 -17.86
N ARG A 88 -12.49 5.42 -16.72
CA ARG A 88 -13.69 4.57 -16.64
C ARG A 88 -14.87 5.29 -16.02
N GLY A 89 -14.59 6.22 -15.13
CA GLY A 89 -15.53 7.12 -14.48
C GLY A 89 -14.75 8.30 -13.91
N PRO A 90 -15.41 9.32 -13.32
CA PRO A 90 -14.69 10.41 -12.69
C PRO A 90 -13.85 9.90 -11.53
N ALA A 91 -12.67 10.52 -11.29
CA ALA A 91 -11.86 10.29 -10.11
C ALA A 91 -12.74 10.38 -8.86
N ARG A 92 -12.65 9.39 -7.96
CA ARG A 92 -13.66 9.19 -6.92
C ARG A 92 -13.15 8.46 -5.70
N PHE A 93 -13.88 8.59 -4.63
CA PHE A 93 -13.82 7.68 -3.51
C PHE A 93 -15.21 7.12 -3.18
N TYR A 94 -15.24 6.06 -2.41
CA TYR A 94 -16.44 5.38 -1.95
C TYR A 94 -16.55 5.48 -0.43
N GLU A 95 -17.76 5.48 0.10
CA GLU A 95 -18.06 5.05 1.45
C GLU A 95 -18.48 3.58 1.38
N LEU A 96 -17.80 2.71 2.12
CA LEU A 96 -18.06 1.27 2.15
C LEU A 96 -18.62 0.86 3.50
N ASN A 97 -19.65 0.03 3.49
CA ASN A 97 -20.06 -0.75 4.66
C ASN A 97 -19.33 -2.11 4.63
N VAL A 98 -18.55 -2.37 5.68
CA VAL A 98 -17.87 -3.66 5.89
C VAL A 98 -18.65 -4.40 6.97
N ASP A 99 -19.38 -5.45 6.58
CA ASP A 99 -20.13 -6.30 7.50
C ASP A 99 -19.22 -7.37 8.08
N LEU A 100 -18.76 -7.11 9.29
CA LEU A 100 -17.75 -7.89 10.00
C LEU A 100 -18.16 -8.07 11.46
N ASP A 101 -18.07 -9.32 11.95
CA ASP A 101 -18.26 -9.67 13.34
C ASP A 101 -17.25 -10.76 13.80
N ALA A 102 -17.38 -11.24 15.01
CA ALA A 102 -16.51 -12.29 15.57
C ALA A 102 -16.51 -13.61 14.75
N SER A 103 -17.53 -13.84 13.93
CA SER A 103 -17.62 -15.02 13.06
C SER A 103 -17.02 -14.81 11.67
N GLY A 104 -16.50 -13.60 11.38
CA GLY A 104 -15.73 -13.28 10.18
C GLY A 104 -16.31 -12.17 9.31
N LEU A 105 -15.62 -11.90 8.21
CA LEU A 105 -15.99 -10.95 7.17
C LEU A 105 -17.11 -11.53 6.30
N LYS A 106 -18.27 -10.86 6.27
CA LYS A 106 -19.49 -11.31 5.59
C LYS A 106 -19.68 -10.67 4.22
N SER A 107 -19.51 -9.34 4.17
CA SER A 107 -19.67 -8.59 2.93
C SER A 107 -18.98 -7.24 3.00
N VAL A 108 -18.67 -6.70 1.82
CA VAL A 108 -18.30 -5.31 1.59
C VAL A 108 -19.26 -4.76 0.54
N SER A 109 -19.86 -3.60 0.78
CA SER A 109 -20.82 -2.99 -0.11
C SER A 109 -20.66 -1.47 -0.16
N VAL A 110 -20.92 -0.89 -1.32
CA VAL A 110 -20.87 0.57 -1.50
C VAL A 110 -22.11 1.22 -0.91
N VAL A 111 -21.90 2.18 -0.02
CA VAL A 111 -22.96 3.02 0.56
C VAL A 111 -23.13 4.27 -0.29
N LYS A 112 -22.02 4.86 -0.72
CA LYS A 112 -21.98 6.11 -1.47
C LYS A 112 -20.74 6.19 -2.35
N GLN A 113 -20.88 6.86 -3.49
CA GLN A 113 -19.77 7.24 -4.36
C GLN A 113 -19.67 8.77 -4.39
N VAL A 114 -18.48 9.31 -4.28
CA VAL A 114 -18.21 10.75 -4.30
C VAL A 114 -17.16 11.06 -5.36
N THR A 115 -17.48 11.99 -6.26
CA THR A 115 -16.55 12.47 -7.28
C THR A 115 -15.57 13.48 -6.67
N LEU A 116 -14.27 13.23 -6.84
CA LEU A 116 -13.21 14.19 -6.53
C LEU A 116 -13.19 15.31 -7.57
N LYS A 117 -13.02 16.55 -7.11
CA LYS A 117 -13.03 17.73 -7.96
C LYS A 117 -11.68 18.44 -7.96
N ASP A 118 -11.36 19.04 -9.08
CA ASP A 118 -10.18 19.86 -9.23
C ASP A 118 -10.28 21.20 -8.49
N LYS A 119 -9.26 22.05 -8.61
CA LYS A 119 -9.21 23.39 -8.00
C LYS A 119 -10.29 24.34 -8.52
N ASN A 120 -10.93 24.04 -9.66
CA ASN A 120 -11.99 24.85 -10.26
C ASN A 120 -13.40 24.33 -9.88
N GLY A 121 -13.48 23.22 -9.14
CA GLY A 121 -14.73 22.57 -8.76
C GLY A 121 -15.28 21.60 -9.82
N GLU A 122 -14.50 21.30 -10.85
CA GLU A 122 -14.87 20.40 -11.94
C GLU A 122 -14.29 18.99 -11.73
N PRO A 123 -14.91 17.93 -12.27
CA PRO A 123 -14.31 16.62 -12.32
C PRO A 123 -12.98 16.66 -13.10
N PHE A 124 -12.02 15.83 -12.70
CA PHE A 124 -10.75 15.72 -13.41
C PHE A 124 -10.93 15.19 -14.82
N ALA A 125 -10.22 15.78 -15.79
CA ALA A 125 -10.13 15.20 -17.12
C ALA A 125 -9.34 13.88 -17.09
N ALA A 126 -9.61 13.00 -18.05
CA ALA A 126 -8.94 11.70 -18.14
C ALA A 126 -7.40 11.86 -18.15
N ARG A 127 -6.72 11.06 -17.34
CA ARG A 127 -5.26 10.99 -17.20
C ARG A 127 -4.60 12.29 -16.70
N THR A 128 -5.36 13.15 -15.97
CA THR A 128 -4.81 14.34 -15.32
C THR A 128 -4.69 14.18 -13.80
N VAL A 129 -5.02 13.03 -13.29
CA VAL A 129 -4.99 12.63 -11.89
C VAL A 129 -4.77 11.12 -11.82
N ASP A 130 -4.18 10.67 -10.73
CA ASP A 130 -3.91 9.26 -10.42
C ASP A 130 -4.10 9.07 -8.91
N PRO A 131 -5.35 8.89 -8.42
CA PRO A 131 -5.62 8.87 -7.00
C PRO A 131 -5.16 7.56 -6.37
N GLU A 132 -4.27 7.60 -5.36
CA GLU A 132 -3.72 6.38 -4.76
C GLU A 132 -4.04 6.23 -3.27
N SER A 133 -4.10 7.31 -2.52
CA SER A 133 -4.25 7.23 -1.08
C SER A 133 -5.35 8.12 -0.52
N ILE A 134 -5.97 7.71 0.61
CA ILE A 134 -7.03 8.45 1.28
C ILE A 134 -6.96 8.27 2.79
N ARG A 135 -7.12 9.38 3.54
CA ARG A 135 -7.23 9.37 5.00
C ARG A 135 -8.18 10.48 5.48
N LEU A 136 -8.87 10.22 6.58
CA LEU A 136 -9.59 11.24 7.30
C LEU A 136 -8.63 12.11 8.09
N GLY A 137 -8.61 13.38 7.75
CA GLY A 137 -7.86 14.39 8.48
C GLY A 137 -8.75 15.24 9.38
N LYS A 138 -8.13 16.14 10.12
CA LYS A 138 -8.85 17.02 11.04
C LYS A 138 -9.79 18.03 10.33
N ASP A 139 -9.43 18.45 9.13
CA ASP A 139 -10.10 19.51 8.36
C ASP A 139 -10.65 19.03 7.01
N GLY A 140 -10.75 17.73 6.80
CA GLY A 140 -11.31 17.14 5.61
C GLY A 140 -10.74 15.76 5.27
N ILE A 141 -10.93 15.35 4.04
CA ILE A 141 -10.43 14.09 3.50
C ILE A 141 -9.12 14.39 2.80
N TYR A 142 -8.02 13.82 3.33
CA TYR A 142 -6.69 13.90 2.73
C TYR A 142 -6.55 12.80 1.69
N TRP A 143 -6.05 13.12 0.52
CA TRP A 143 -5.85 12.16 -0.53
C TRP A 143 -4.63 12.51 -1.39
N GLY A 144 -3.95 11.49 -1.87
CA GLY A 144 -2.78 11.58 -2.72
C GLY A 144 -3.10 11.31 -4.19
N SER A 145 -2.33 11.91 -5.06
CA SER A 145 -2.22 11.53 -6.46
C SER A 145 -0.77 11.24 -6.78
N GLU A 146 -0.53 10.08 -7.38
CA GLU A 146 0.80 9.62 -7.74
C GLU A 146 1.52 10.56 -8.72
N GLY A 147 0.76 11.21 -9.60
CA GLY A 147 1.28 11.95 -10.73
C GLY A 147 1.52 11.05 -11.94
N ASP A 148 2.30 11.51 -12.90
CA ASP A 148 2.67 10.73 -14.10
C ASP A 148 4.05 11.19 -14.60
N GLY A 149 5.05 10.34 -14.40
CA GLY A 149 6.42 10.65 -14.78
C GLY A 149 6.63 10.82 -16.30
N LYS A 150 5.82 10.17 -17.14
CA LYS A 150 5.89 10.31 -18.61
C LYS A 150 5.20 11.58 -19.08
N ALA A 151 4.05 11.92 -18.49
CA ALA A 151 3.32 13.14 -18.80
C ALA A 151 3.90 14.38 -18.10
N LEU A 152 4.90 14.20 -17.24
CA LEU A 152 5.48 15.24 -16.38
C LEU A 152 4.46 15.89 -15.46
N LEU A 153 3.48 15.12 -15.00
CA LEU A 153 2.52 15.53 -13.98
C LEU A 153 3.13 15.28 -12.60
N ALA A 154 3.25 16.34 -11.81
CA ALA A 154 3.77 16.24 -10.46
C ALA A 154 2.76 15.50 -9.54
N PRO A 155 3.24 14.71 -8.57
CA PRO A 155 2.40 14.15 -7.53
C PRO A 155 1.89 15.27 -6.62
N PHE A 156 0.80 15.01 -5.91
CA PHE A 156 0.28 15.96 -4.93
C PHE A 156 -0.46 15.28 -3.78
N VAL A 157 -0.60 15.98 -2.67
CA VAL A 157 -1.55 15.67 -1.61
C VAL A 157 -2.55 16.82 -1.51
N ARG A 158 -3.82 16.50 -1.47
CA ARG A 158 -4.92 17.46 -1.36
C ARG A 158 -5.84 17.15 -0.20
N VAL A 159 -6.53 18.18 0.24
CA VAL A 159 -7.65 18.07 1.16
C VAL A 159 -8.93 18.30 0.36
N ALA A 160 -9.88 17.37 0.48
CA ALA A 160 -11.21 17.48 -0.07
C ALA A 160 -12.24 17.64 1.06
N ALA A 161 -13.33 18.35 0.79
CA ALA A 161 -14.52 18.31 1.62
C ALA A 161 -15.26 16.97 1.44
N PRO A 162 -16.22 16.61 2.32
CA PRO A 162 -16.98 15.36 2.22
C PRO A 162 -17.77 15.17 0.92
N ASP A 163 -17.98 16.23 0.14
CA ASP A 163 -18.61 16.19 -1.19
C ASP A 163 -17.61 16.10 -2.34
N GLY A 164 -16.32 15.89 -2.04
CA GLY A 164 -15.21 15.79 -2.99
C GLY A 164 -14.67 17.14 -3.49
N SER A 165 -15.19 18.26 -3.00
CA SER A 165 -14.74 19.59 -3.40
C SER A 165 -13.34 19.89 -2.87
N PHE A 166 -12.51 20.56 -3.69
CA PHE A 166 -11.17 20.98 -3.31
C PHE A 166 -11.19 21.96 -2.14
N VAL A 167 -10.37 21.75 -1.13
CA VAL A 167 -10.16 22.67 -0.01
C VAL A 167 -8.78 23.32 -0.08
N ARG A 168 -7.71 22.52 -0.12
CA ARG A 168 -6.32 22.98 -0.19
C ARG A 168 -5.39 21.87 -0.69
N GLU A 169 -4.16 22.24 -0.97
CA GLU A 169 -3.10 21.33 -1.42
C GLU A 169 -1.88 21.48 -0.53
N PHE A 170 -1.19 20.39 -0.28
CA PHE A 170 0.08 20.36 0.43
C PHE A 170 1.20 20.81 -0.50
N LYS A 171 2.23 21.39 0.06
CA LYS A 171 3.38 21.83 -0.71
C LYS A 171 4.25 20.64 -1.10
N LEU A 172 4.44 20.44 -2.39
CA LEU A 172 5.36 19.40 -2.89
C LEU A 172 6.80 19.76 -2.50
N PRO A 173 7.57 18.82 -1.88
CA PRO A 173 8.97 19.06 -1.57
C PRO A 173 9.81 19.25 -2.84
N GLU A 174 10.96 19.91 -2.67
CA GLU A 174 11.91 20.09 -3.76
C GLU A 174 12.45 18.73 -4.24
N GLY A 175 12.61 18.55 -5.53
CA GLY A 175 13.16 17.35 -6.14
C GLY A 175 12.17 16.20 -6.35
N PHE A 176 10.87 16.36 -6.04
CA PHE A 176 9.86 15.32 -6.28
C PHE A 176 9.18 15.47 -7.66
N ALA A 177 9.06 16.68 -8.18
CA ALA A 177 8.49 16.87 -9.52
C ALA A 177 9.29 16.12 -10.59
N PRO A 178 8.62 15.42 -11.53
CA PRO A 178 9.32 14.68 -12.58
C PRO A 178 10.04 15.63 -13.56
N THR A 179 11.19 15.20 -14.05
CA THR A 179 11.97 15.94 -15.06
C THR A 179 12.06 15.15 -16.36
N ALA A 180 12.03 15.85 -17.49
CA ALA A 180 12.03 15.23 -18.82
C ALA A 180 13.30 14.40 -19.11
N ASP A 181 14.43 14.79 -18.51
CA ASP A 181 15.70 14.08 -18.63
C ASP A 181 15.86 12.95 -17.61
N LYS A 182 14.86 12.77 -16.73
CA LYS A 182 14.87 11.75 -15.66
C LYS A 182 16.07 11.86 -14.71
N SER A 183 16.60 13.06 -14.54
CA SER A 183 17.71 13.31 -13.61
C SER A 183 17.26 13.43 -12.15
N THR A 184 16.02 13.89 -11.94
CA THR A 184 15.39 14.06 -10.62
C THR A 184 13.89 13.80 -10.71
N GLY A 185 13.26 13.63 -9.56
CA GLY A 185 11.81 13.51 -9.41
C GLY A 185 11.33 12.08 -9.32
N ILE A 186 10.02 11.96 -9.29
CA ILE A 186 9.33 10.68 -9.27
C ILE A 186 9.61 9.86 -10.52
N ARG A 187 9.52 8.54 -10.38
CA ARG A 187 9.50 7.63 -11.51
C ARG A 187 8.06 7.46 -12.00
N ASP A 188 7.91 6.94 -13.19
CA ASP A 188 6.63 6.62 -13.75
C ASP A 188 6.01 5.43 -13.01
N ASN A 189 4.81 5.63 -12.47
CA ASN A 189 4.04 4.61 -11.73
C ASN A 189 4.82 3.98 -10.56
N LEU A 190 5.58 4.77 -9.82
CA LEU A 190 6.35 4.38 -8.62
C LEU A 190 6.53 5.61 -7.71
N ALA A 191 5.47 6.38 -7.45
CA ALA A 191 5.57 7.68 -6.79
C ALA A 191 4.73 7.77 -5.49
N PHE A 192 3.84 8.76 -5.33
CA PHE A 192 3.04 8.94 -4.13
C PHE A 192 1.91 7.90 -4.08
N GLU A 193 2.21 6.73 -3.52
CA GLU A 193 1.26 5.63 -3.36
C GLU A 193 0.48 5.73 -2.05
N ASP A 194 1.13 6.13 -0.99
CA ASP A 194 0.63 5.93 0.36
C ASP A 194 0.51 7.22 1.17
N LEU A 195 -0.37 7.20 2.17
CA LEU A 195 -0.59 8.31 3.10
C LEU A 195 -1.02 7.79 4.46
N ALA A 196 -0.46 8.35 5.54
CA ALA A 196 -0.89 8.07 6.90
C ALA A 196 -1.06 9.36 7.71
N VAL A 197 -2.05 9.39 8.60
CA VAL A 197 -2.26 10.48 9.56
C VAL A 197 -1.91 9.98 10.95
N ALA A 198 -0.94 10.63 11.59
CA ALA A 198 -0.50 10.32 12.94
C ALA A 198 -1.43 10.94 14.00
N PRO A 199 -1.41 10.46 15.26
CA PRO A 199 -2.20 11.04 16.36
C PRO A 199 -1.90 12.53 16.63
N SER A 200 -0.67 12.98 16.38
CA SER A 200 -0.31 14.41 16.44
C SER A 200 -1.01 15.25 15.38
N GLY A 201 -1.56 14.65 14.33
CA GLY A 201 -2.08 15.31 13.15
C GLY A 201 -1.03 15.55 12.05
N ASP A 202 0.20 15.10 12.24
CA ASP A 202 1.18 15.06 11.15
C ASP A 202 0.78 14.03 10.10
N VAL A 203 1.14 14.31 8.85
CA VAL A 203 0.81 13.45 7.70
C VAL A 203 2.10 12.89 7.12
N PHE A 204 2.15 11.57 6.95
CA PHE A 204 3.24 10.88 6.27
C PHE A 204 2.79 10.51 4.86
N VAL A 205 3.66 10.69 3.88
CA VAL A 205 3.44 10.33 2.48
C VAL A 205 4.68 9.62 1.98
N GLY A 206 4.52 8.41 1.49
CA GLY A 206 5.61 7.62 0.97
C GLY A 206 5.66 7.63 -0.56
N VAL A 207 6.83 7.30 -1.07
CA VAL A 207 7.08 7.04 -2.48
C VAL A 207 7.27 5.52 -2.65
N GLU A 208 6.63 4.90 -3.62
CA GLU A 208 6.70 3.44 -3.79
C GLU A 208 8.15 2.93 -3.94
N ALA A 209 8.98 3.64 -4.71
CA ALA A 209 10.39 3.32 -4.91
C ALA A 209 11.26 4.58 -4.90
N ALA A 210 12.59 4.42 -5.06
CA ALA A 210 13.53 5.54 -5.05
C ALA A 210 13.23 6.57 -6.13
N LEU A 211 13.33 7.86 -5.78
CA LEU A 211 13.38 8.93 -6.78
C LEU A 211 14.57 8.73 -7.73
N TYR A 212 14.54 9.32 -8.92
CA TYR A 212 15.64 9.16 -9.88
C TYR A 212 17.02 9.53 -9.31
N GLN A 213 17.09 10.57 -8.49
CA GLN A 213 18.34 11.03 -7.85
C GLN A 213 18.79 10.17 -6.64
N ASP A 214 17.94 9.28 -6.15
CA ASP A 214 18.20 8.53 -4.91
C ASP A 214 18.72 7.11 -5.15
N GLY A 215 18.70 6.64 -6.39
CA GLY A 215 19.25 5.34 -6.74
C GLY A 215 18.34 4.49 -7.64
N PRO A 216 18.65 3.22 -7.83
CA PRO A 216 17.86 2.33 -8.68
C PRO A 216 16.61 1.82 -7.97
N ASN A 217 15.66 1.30 -8.76
CA ASN A 217 14.57 0.48 -8.27
C ASN A 217 15.08 -0.82 -7.61
N PRO A 218 14.25 -1.50 -6.80
CA PRO A 218 14.60 -2.81 -6.27
C PRO A 218 14.96 -3.81 -7.38
N SER A 219 15.82 -4.73 -7.04
CA SER A 219 16.21 -5.87 -7.89
C SER A 219 16.15 -7.16 -7.08
N LEU A 220 16.42 -8.30 -7.70
CA LEU A 220 16.52 -9.58 -6.99
C LEU A 220 17.64 -9.62 -5.93
N THR A 221 18.60 -8.71 -6.01
CA THR A 221 19.80 -8.72 -5.15
C THR A 221 19.98 -7.46 -4.31
N SER A 222 19.22 -6.41 -4.58
CA SER A 222 19.29 -5.14 -3.85
C SER A 222 17.91 -4.50 -3.69
N GLY A 223 17.69 -3.88 -2.53
CA GLY A 223 16.53 -3.04 -2.29
C GLY A 223 16.66 -1.66 -2.93
N SER A 224 15.72 -0.79 -2.60
CA SER A 224 15.64 0.61 -3.04
C SER A 224 15.51 1.54 -1.84
N LEU A 225 15.92 2.79 -1.97
CA LEU A 225 15.81 3.81 -0.91
C LEU A 225 14.64 4.74 -1.23
N SER A 226 13.47 4.41 -0.75
CA SER A 226 12.29 5.27 -0.90
C SER A 226 12.30 6.39 0.12
N ARG A 227 11.69 7.55 -0.20
CA ARG A 227 11.47 8.64 0.74
C ARG A 227 10.07 8.60 1.34
N ILE A 228 10.00 8.96 2.63
CA ILE A 228 8.75 9.28 3.33
C ILE A 228 8.82 10.74 3.73
N VAL A 229 7.86 11.54 3.28
CA VAL A 229 7.72 12.94 3.65
C VAL A 229 6.79 13.06 4.85
N ARG A 230 7.24 13.74 5.91
CA ARG A 230 6.40 14.13 7.04
C ARG A 230 5.97 15.57 6.87
N TYR A 231 4.67 15.80 6.85
CA TYR A 231 4.05 17.12 6.75
C TYR A 231 3.44 17.55 8.07
N ASP A 232 3.37 18.84 8.28
CA ASP A 232 2.42 19.43 9.20
C ASP A 232 1.02 19.33 8.57
N GLY A 233 0.17 18.49 9.14
CA GLY A 233 -1.15 18.22 8.56
C GLY A 233 -2.07 19.45 8.54
N ALA A 234 -1.88 20.44 9.43
CA ALA A 234 -2.70 21.63 9.46
C ALA A 234 -2.32 22.64 8.36
N THR A 235 -1.04 22.77 8.07
CA THR A 235 -0.52 23.76 7.10
C THR A 235 -0.23 23.16 5.73
N GLY A 236 0.08 21.86 5.67
CA GLY A 236 0.55 21.18 4.45
C GLY A 236 2.00 21.49 4.11
N GLU A 237 2.78 22.10 5.02
CA GLU A 237 4.20 22.32 4.81
C GLU A 237 5.02 21.07 5.18
N PRO A 238 6.02 20.66 4.38
CA PRO A 238 6.89 19.55 4.72
C PRO A 238 7.77 19.90 5.95
N LYS A 239 7.88 18.96 6.88
CA LYS A 239 8.63 19.11 8.14
C LYS A 239 9.93 18.33 8.14
N ALA A 240 9.94 17.14 7.52
CA ALA A 240 11.10 16.25 7.46
C ALA A 240 10.93 15.25 6.34
N GLU A 241 12.01 14.61 5.93
CA GLU A 241 12.01 13.46 5.03
C GLU A 241 12.83 12.34 5.64
N TYR A 242 12.36 11.11 5.50
CA TYR A 242 13.04 9.91 6.00
C TYR A 242 13.25 8.89 4.89
N VAL A 243 14.19 7.99 5.09
CA VAL A 243 14.46 6.91 4.14
C VAL A 243 13.80 5.62 4.61
N TYR A 244 12.94 5.05 3.78
CA TYR A 244 12.44 3.68 3.93
C TYR A 244 13.25 2.74 3.04
N PRO A 245 13.92 1.71 3.60
CA PRO A 245 14.69 0.76 2.81
C PRO A 245 13.75 -0.34 2.26
N VAL A 246 13.19 -0.13 1.07
CA VAL A 246 12.39 -1.15 0.35
C VAL A 246 13.23 -2.41 0.17
N SER A 247 12.64 -3.57 0.44
CA SER A 247 13.33 -4.86 0.34
C SER A 247 13.70 -5.21 -1.11
N PRO A 248 14.70 -6.08 -1.34
CA PRO A 248 14.89 -6.71 -2.64
C PRO A 248 13.63 -7.44 -3.11
N ILE A 249 13.49 -7.60 -4.43
CA ILE A 249 12.42 -8.41 -5.03
C ILE A 249 12.56 -9.85 -4.53
N PRO A 250 11.54 -10.41 -3.83
CA PRO A 250 11.69 -11.71 -3.16
C PRO A 250 11.62 -12.91 -4.10
N GLN A 251 11.01 -12.73 -5.28
CA GLN A 251 10.73 -13.80 -6.22
C GLN A 251 11.07 -13.37 -7.65
N ALA A 252 11.93 -14.14 -8.31
CA ALA A 252 12.15 -13.97 -9.74
C ALA A 252 10.91 -14.40 -10.54
N ALA A 253 10.63 -13.69 -11.63
CA ALA A 253 9.59 -14.09 -12.57
C ALA A 253 9.85 -15.49 -13.15
N ALA A 254 8.78 -16.17 -13.61
CA ALA A 254 8.88 -17.54 -14.15
C ALA A 254 9.72 -17.63 -15.44
N LYS A 255 9.89 -16.50 -16.14
CA LYS A 255 10.76 -16.39 -17.33
C LYS A 255 11.75 -15.25 -17.12
N ALA A 256 12.96 -15.38 -17.66
CA ALA A 256 14.06 -14.44 -17.43
C ALA A 256 13.75 -12.97 -17.79
N ASP A 257 12.94 -12.74 -18.84
CA ASP A 257 12.61 -11.40 -19.33
C ASP A 257 11.20 -10.95 -18.91
N ALA A 258 10.59 -11.64 -17.96
CA ALA A 258 9.25 -11.31 -17.47
C ALA A 258 9.32 -10.33 -16.30
N GLY A 259 8.22 -9.54 -16.10
CA GLY A 259 8.15 -8.50 -15.08
C GLY A 259 8.20 -9.07 -13.67
N ASN A 260 8.94 -8.39 -12.82
CA ASN A 260 8.92 -8.51 -11.37
C ASN A 260 9.24 -7.16 -10.74
N ASP A 261 8.67 -6.90 -9.58
CA ASP A 261 8.86 -5.67 -8.82
C ASP A 261 8.75 -5.90 -7.31
N ASN A 262 9.00 -4.87 -6.55
CA ASN A 262 8.68 -4.72 -5.14
C ASN A 262 8.64 -3.23 -4.81
N GLY A 263 7.63 -2.79 -4.06
CA GLY A 263 7.45 -1.41 -3.67
C GLY A 263 6.72 -1.27 -2.33
N MET A 264 6.68 -0.06 -1.81
CA MET A 264 5.86 0.29 -0.66
C MET A 264 4.55 0.86 -1.19
N SER A 265 3.45 0.10 -1.06
CA SER A 265 2.16 0.44 -1.65
C SER A 265 1.11 0.96 -0.68
N GLU A 266 1.38 1.00 0.62
CA GLU A 266 0.51 1.62 1.61
C GLU A 266 1.25 1.78 2.95
N ILE A 267 0.93 2.86 3.71
CA ILE A 267 1.37 3.06 5.08
C ILE A 267 0.21 3.41 6.01
N LEU A 268 0.35 3.04 7.29
CA LEU A 268 -0.65 3.27 8.33
C LEU A 268 0.04 3.65 9.64
N ALA A 269 -0.26 4.83 10.19
CA ALA A 269 0.35 5.26 11.45
C ALA A 269 -0.21 4.47 12.65
N LEU A 270 0.70 3.93 13.47
CA LEU A 270 0.38 3.38 14.77
C LEU A 270 0.51 4.43 15.87
N ASP A 271 1.49 5.31 15.73
CA ASP A 271 1.74 6.50 16.55
C ASP A 271 2.53 7.55 15.74
N ASP A 272 3.14 8.54 16.40
CA ASP A 272 3.85 9.63 15.73
C ASP A 272 5.21 9.25 15.11
N HIS A 273 5.68 8.01 15.33
CA HIS A 273 6.98 7.53 14.87
C HIS A 273 6.94 6.14 14.25
N ARG A 274 5.95 5.32 14.64
CA ARG A 274 5.84 3.95 14.15
C ARG A 274 4.67 3.82 13.18
N LEU A 275 4.94 3.22 12.03
CA LEU A 275 3.96 2.98 11.00
C LEU A 275 4.01 1.51 10.56
N LEU A 276 2.89 0.98 10.11
CA LEU A 276 2.87 -0.21 9.26
C LEU A 276 3.08 0.22 7.82
N ALA A 277 3.74 -0.63 7.04
CA ALA A 277 3.88 -0.47 5.61
C ALA A 277 3.53 -1.78 4.90
N VAL A 278 2.89 -1.70 3.76
CA VAL A 278 2.71 -2.83 2.85
C VAL A 278 3.88 -2.85 1.87
N GLU A 279 4.70 -3.89 1.88
CA GLU A 279 5.59 -4.20 0.75
C GLU A 279 4.85 -5.15 -0.18
N ARG A 280 4.50 -4.66 -1.36
CA ARG A 280 3.85 -5.39 -2.43
C ARG A 280 4.88 -5.76 -3.49
N SER A 281 5.03 -7.03 -3.73
CA SER A 281 5.88 -7.55 -4.79
C SER A 281 5.05 -8.35 -5.77
N TYR A 282 5.35 -8.20 -7.04
CA TYR A 282 4.79 -9.02 -8.11
C TYR A 282 5.89 -9.79 -8.83
N ALA A 283 5.59 -11.03 -9.22
CA ALA A 283 6.45 -11.82 -10.09
C ALA A 283 5.60 -12.55 -11.14
N GLN A 284 5.79 -12.25 -12.40
CA GLN A 284 5.01 -12.84 -13.48
C GLN A 284 5.14 -14.36 -13.48
N GLY A 285 3.99 -15.05 -13.47
CA GLY A 285 3.88 -16.50 -13.34
C GLY A 285 3.75 -17.00 -11.90
N PHE A 286 3.96 -16.15 -10.89
CA PHE A 286 3.78 -16.46 -9.47
C PHE A 286 2.73 -15.58 -8.78
N GLY A 287 2.43 -14.38 -9.34
CA GLY A 287 1.51 -13.40 -8.76
C GLY A 287 2.09 -12.59 -7.62
N ASN A 288 1.21 -11.97 -6.81
CA ASN A 288 1.60 -11.04 -5.76
C ASN A 288 2.12 -11.73 -4.49
N SER A 289 3.08 -11.10 -3.82
CA SER A 289 3.58 -11.46 -2.50
C SER A 289 3.50 -10.21 -1.62
N ILE A 290 2.72 -10.28 -0.55
CA ILE A 290 2.39 -9.13 0.30
C ILE A 290 2.97 -9.35 1.68
N LYS A 291 3.75 -8.37 2.13
CA LYS A 291 4.29 -8.34 3.49
C LYS A 291 3.86 -7.07 4.21
N ILE A 292 3.37 -7.21 5.42
CA ILE A 292 3.17 -6.09 6.32
C ILE A 292 4.45 -5.93 7.12
N MET A 293 5.05 -4.76 7.02
CA MET A 293 6.25 -4.37 7.76
C MET A 293 5.88 -3.37 8.84
N MET A 294 6.56 -3.40 9.98
CA MET A 294 6.61 -2.27 10.89
C MET A 294 7.84 -1.45 10.59
N MET A 295 7.70 -0.14 10.48
CA MET A 295 8.81 0.80 10.44
C MET A 295 8.80 1.69 11.69
N ASP A 296 9.98 2.11 12.11
CA ASP A 296 10.19 3.03 13.22
C ASP A 296 11.13 4.14 12.79
N LEU A 297 10.64 5.36 12.88
CA LEU A 297 11.33 6.60 12.47
C LEU A 297 12.08 7.30 13.62
N THR A 298 12.01 6.77 14.85
CA THR A 298 12.51 7.45 16.06
C THR A 298 13.96 7.93 15.92
N ASP A 299 14.85 7.09 15.37
CA ASP A 299 16.27 7.40 15.18
C ASP A 299 16.62 7.67 13.71
N ALA A 300 15.63 7.76 12.82
CA ALA A 300 15.87 7.97 11.41
C ALA A 300 16.40 9.38 11.13
N THR A 301 17.36 9.47 10.22
CA THR A 301 17.92 10.76 9.81
C THR A 301 16.91 11.55 8.98
N ASP A 302 16.67 12.81 9.33
CA ASP A 302 15.99 13.75 8.44
C ASP A 302 16.90 14.04 7.24
N VAL A 303 16.44 13.65 6.05
CA VAL A 303 17.17 13.80 4.79
C VAL A 303 16.60 14.90 3.88
N SER A 304 15.72 15.76 4.40
CA SER A 304 15.08 16.85 3.63
C SER A 304 16.10 17.83 3.02
N ALA A 305 17.28 17.99 3.61
CA ALA A 305 18.38 18.80 3.07
C ALA A 305 19.29 18.03 2.09
N ILE A 306 19.04 16.73 1.84
CA ILE A 306 19.87 15.88 0.97
C ILE A 306 19.21 15.75 -0.41
N ALA A 307 19.72 16.49 -1.38
CA ALA A 307 19.15 16.52 -2.74
C ALA A 307 19.27 15.17 -3.49
N SER A 308 20.24 14.33 -3.14
CA SER A 308 20.44 13.00 -3.78
C SER A 308 21.05 12.04 -2.79
N LEU A 309 20.33 10.97 -2.45
CA LEU A 309 20.86 9.91 -1.57
C LEU A 309 21.97 9.12 -2.24
N ALA A 310 21.89 8.92 -3.57
CA ALA A 310 22.91 8.19 -4.33
C ALA A 310 24.27 8.91 -4.41
N LYS A 311 24.27 10.24 -4.27
CA LYS A 311 25.50 11.08 -4.32
C LYS A 311 25.90 11.60 -2.94
N ASN A 312 25.17 11.22 -1.90
CA ASN A 312 25.40 11.68 -0.55
C ASN A 312 26.57 10.91 0.09
N ASP A 313 27.50 11.64 0.74
CA ASP A 313 28.65 11.09 1.48
C ASP A 313 28.43 11.10 3.01
N GLN A 314 27.34 11.69 3.47
CA GLN A 314 27.00 11.74 4.89
C GLN A 314 26.38 10.42 5.33
N ARG A 315 26.55 10.08 6.61
CA ARG A 315 25.88 8.92 7.20
C ARG A 315 24.38 9.20 7.31
N VAL A 316 23.57 8.36 6.66
CA VAL A 316 22.12 8.34 6.80
C VAL A 316 21.70 7.09 7.57
N VAL A 317 20.87 7.28 8.59
CA VAL A 317 20.21 6.19 9.30
C VAL A 317 18.79 6.08 8.72
N PRO A 318 18.48 5.00 7.99
CA PRO A 318 17.13 4.78 7.47
C PRO A 318 16.16 4.40 8.59
N ALA A 319 14.87 4.41 8.31
CA ALA A 319 13.86 3.82 9.17
C ALA A 319 14.25 2.38 9.56
N ARG A 320 14.12 2.05 10.84
CA ARG A 320 14.20 0.65 11.27
C ARG A 320 12.99 -0.10 10.70
N LYS A 321 13.20 -1.31 10.21
CA LYS A 321 12.16 -2.10 9.56
C LYS A 321 12.18 -3.55 10.03
N SER A 322 10.99 -4.11 10.29
CA SER A 322 10.83 -5.53 10.62
C SER A 322 9.50 -6.06 10.07
N GLN A 323 9.50 -7.33 9.67
CA GLN A 323 8.31 -7.99 9.15
C GLN A 323 7.33 -8.31 10.29
N VAL A 324 6.06 -7.94 10.09
CA VAL A 324 4.93 -8.26 10.98
C VAL A 324 4.18 -9.48 10.47
N LEU A 325 3.85 -9.50 9.17
CA LEU A 325 3.07 -10.57 8.56
C LEU A 325 3.49 -10.78 7.12
N ASP A 326 3.48 -12.02 6.66
CA ASP A 326 3.59 -12.41 5.26
C ASP A 326 2.33 -13.20 4.89
N LEU A 327 1.50 -12.63 4.00
CA LEU A 327 0.20 -13.23 3.69
C LEU A 327 0.32 -14.61 3.05
N ARG A 328 1.36 -14.83 2.22
CA ARG A 328 1.59 -16.16 1.63
C ARG A 328 2.08 -17.17 2.66
N ALA A 329 2.92 -16.75 3.60
CA ALA A 329 3.41 -17.64 4.64
C ALA A 329 2.31 -18.17 5.55
N ILE A 330 1.21 -17.42 5.68
CA ILE A 330 0.01 -17.86 6.42
C ILE A 330 -1.04 -18.55 5.54
N GLY A 331 -0.72 -18.90 4.30
CA GLY A 331 -1.60 -19.67 3.40
C GLY A 331 -2.60 -18.83 2.59
N LEU A 332 -2.54 -17.51 2.62
CA LEU A 332 -3.40 -16.65 1.80
C LEU A 332 -2.82 -16.48 0.38
N VAL A 333 -3.71 -16.18 -0.56
CA VAL A 333 -3.36 -15.89 -1.97
C VAL A 333 -3.79 -14.46 -2.28
N PRO A 334 -2.97 -13.46 -1.92
CA PRO A 334 -3.34 -12.06 -2.12
C PRO A 334 -3.31 -11.68 -3.59
N ASP A 335 -4.24 -10.81 -3.98
CA ASP A 335 -4.12 -9.98 -5.17
C ASP A 335 -3.26 -8.74 -4.86
N ASN A 336 -3.33 -7.72 -5.63
CA ASN A 336 -2.57 -6.48 -5.59
C ASN A 336 -2.98 -5.61 -4.40
N ILE A 337 -2.56 -5.96 -3.16
CA ILE A 337 -2.92 -5.22 -1.94
C ILE A 337 -2.24 -3.86 -1.93
N GLU A 338 -3.05 -2.80 -1.94
CA GLU A 338 -2.62 -1.40 -1.93
C GLU A 338 -3.36 -0.57 -0.87
N ALA A 339 -4.32 -1.17 -0.18
CA ALA A 339 -5.10 -0.47 0.82
C ALA A 339 -5.03 -1.16 2.19
N MET A 340 -4.88 -0.37 3.26
CA MET A 340 -4.80 -0.86 4.64
C MET A 340 -5.42 0.15 5.62
N SER A 341 -6.31 -0.31 6.49
CA SER A 341 -6.90 0.53 7.53
C SER A 341 -7.10 -0.23 8.83
N LEU A 342 -6.83 0.44 9.95
CA LEU A 342 -7.38 0.04 11.24
C LEU A 342 -8.82 0.53 11.34
N GLY A 343 -9.68 -0.25 12.02
CA GLY A 343 -11.06 0.12 12.21
C GLY A 343 -11.71 -0.66 13.35
N LYS A 344 -13.04 -0.68 13.37
CA LYS A 344 -13.84 -1.39 14.35
C LYS A 344 -14.85 -2.29 13.65
N ALA A 345 -15.01 -3.51 14.16
CA ALA A 345 -16.16 -4.35 13.86
C ALA A 345 -17.42 -3.81 14.59
N LYS A 346 -18.59 -4.30 14.23
CA LYS A 346 -19.88 -3.88 14.83
C LYS A 346 -19.95 -4.07 16.34
N ASP A 347 -19.22 -5.05 16.89
CA ASP A 347 -19.14 -5.33 18.31
C ASP A 347 -18.08 -4.50 19.06
N GLY A 348 -17.42 -3.57 18.36
CA GLY A 348 -16.36 -2.71 18.89
C GLY A 348 -14.97 -3.33 18.86
N THR A 349 -14.81 -4.54 18.35
CA THR A 349 -13.50 -5.21 18.19
C THR A 349 -12.61 -4.41 17.25
N ASP A 350 -11.34 -4.21 17.62
CA ASP A 350 -10.32 -3.63 16.75
C ASP A 350 -9.99 -4.57 15.60
N VAL A 351 -10.00 -4.05 14.39
CA VAL A 351 -9.72 -4.82 13.17
C VAL A 351 -8.74 -4.10 12.25
N LEU A 352 -7.99 -4.89 11.50
CA LEU A 352 -7.18 -4.47 10.37
C LEU A 352 -7.85 -4.99 9.10
N ILE A 353 -8.15 -4.08 8.17
CA ILE A 353 -8.70 -4.40 6.86
C ILE A 353 -7.64 -4.11 5.81
N LEU A 354 -7.46 -5.06 4.89
CA LEU A 354 -6.64 -4.89 3.68
C LEU A 354 -7.55 -4.91 2.46
N GLY A 355 -7.24 -4.11 1.46
CA GLY A 355 -7.94 -4.07 0.18
C GLY A 355 -6.99 -4.23 -1.00
N SER A 356 -7.43 -4.87 -2.08
CA SER A 356 -6.65 -4.97 -3.31
C SER A 356 -7.21 -4.12 -4.41
N ASP A 357 -6.33 -3.48 -5.15
CA ASP A 357 -6.60 -2.98 -6.48
C ASP A 357 -6.76 -4.15 -7.47
N ASN A 358 -7.75 -4.09 -8.33
CA ASN A 358 -7.97 -5.07 -9.39
C ASN A 358 -7.48 -4.60 -10.77
N ASN A 359 -6.83 -3.43 -10.84
CA ASN A 359 -6.38 -2.80 -12.09
C ASN A 359 -7.47 -2.81 -13.19
N PHE A 360 -8.73 -2.96 -12.81
CA PHE A 360 -9.86 -3.18 -13.73
C PHE A 360 -9.60 -4.31 -14.75
N SER A 361 -8.80 -5.29 -14.35
CA SER A 361 -8.37 -6.43 -15.17
C SER A 361 -9.18 -7.68 -14.82
N THR A 362 -9.69 -8.37 -15.81
CA THR A 362 -10.43 -9.64 -15.62
C THR A 362 -9.58 -10.77 -15.03
N SER A 363 -8.27 -10.61 -14.97
CA SER A 363 -7.36 -11.56 -14.31
C SER A 363 -7.11 -11.26 -12.83
N GLN A 364 -7.62 -10.13 -12.34
CA GLN A 364 -7.49 -9.66 -10.96
C GLN A 364 -8.88 -9.49 -10.32
N LYS A 365 -8.91 -9.26 -9.01
CA LYS A 365 -10.15 -9.12 -8.23
C LYS A 365 -9.99 -8.04 -7.18
N THR A 366 -11.07 -7.35 -6.82
CA THR A 366 -11.11 -6.54 -5.61
C THR A 366 -11.31 -7.46 -4.42
N GLN A 367 -10.29 -7.62 -3.59
CA GLN A 367 -10.23 -8.57 -2.50
C GLN A 367 -10.06 -7.80 -1.18
N PHE A 368 -10.84 -8.16 -0.19
CA PHE A 368 -10.71 -7.63 1.16
C PHE A 368 -10.33 -8.76 2.10
N TYR A 369 -9.32 -8.52 2.94
CA TYR A 369 -8.99 -9.37 4.08
C TYR A 369 -9.29 -8.65 5.38
N ALA A 370 -9.77 -9.38 6.37
CA ALA A 370 -9.99 -8.86 7.71
C ALA A 370 -9.20 -9.65 8.75
N PHE A 371 -8.63 -8.94 9.71
CA PHE A 371 -7.95 -9.49 10.86
C PHE A 371 -8.42 -8.78 12.12
N LYS A 372 -8.72 -9.54 13.18
CA LYS A 372 -8.88 -8.99 14.53
C LYS A 372 -7.51 -8.60 15.07
N VAL A 373 -7.40 -7.41 15.61
CA VAL A 373 -6.20 -6.95 16.30
C VAL A 373 -6.31 -7.36 17.77
N LEU A 374 -5.52 -8.34 18.18
CA LEU A 374 -5.49 -8.86 19.54
C LEU A 374 -4.55 -8.06 20.42
N ASN A 375 -3.47 -7.57 19.85
CA ASN A 375 -2.47 -6.77 20.51
C ASN A 375 -1.79 -5.83 19.50
N ARG A 376 -1.49 -4.60 19.91
CA ARG A 376 -0.69 -3.63 19.14
C ARG A 376 0.19 -2.84 20.10
N PRO A 377 1.30 -2.25 19.63
CA PRO A 377 2.07 -1.30 20.42
C PRO A 377 1.13 -0.22 20.97
N GLN A 378 1.19 0.02 22.26
CA GLN A 378 0.39 1.08 22.88
C GLN A 378 0.98 2.44 22.49
N GLN A 379 0.11 3.39 22.26
CA GLN A 379 0.44 4.80 21.99
C GLN A 379 1.07 5.45 23.21
#